data_1ae35f361a511e64d5299ec32a768ad3
#
_entry.id   1ae35f361a511e64d5299ec32a768ad3
#
_cell.length_a   1.000
_cell.length_b   1.000
_cell.length_c   1.000
_cell.angle_alpha   90.00
_cell.angle_beta   90.00
_cell.angle_gamma   90.00
#
_symmetry.space_group_name_H-M   'P 1'
#
loop_
_entity.id
_entity.type
_entity.pdbx_description
1 polymer ?
#
loop_
_entity_poly.entity_id
_entity_poly.type
_entity_poly.pdbx_seq_one_letter_code
_entity_poly.pdbx_strand_id
1 'polypeptide(L)'
;MRKLFFLLVLVCLYSSCSKKDNDEVISISDDLPETIKNIDDDNNIEGKSYCENGIAGIYPCNGYDLLSRIPLEHFESNEGNDSWGWTDSLNGKEYALMGLDDGTAFVDISNPEIPLYLGKLPSATVNSSWRDIKVFKDYAFIVSEAPGHGLQVFDLSKLRSDKTEQIFESDVNLNAFGNAHNIAINEDSGFAYVLGSKLFDGGPVFIDINSPLNPYIVGGYSFSSYTHDAQVVKYNGPDIRFKEKEILFGSNSIGGENNQIIILDVTDKKNPELISSIEYSNAGYTHQGWLSDDHKYFFLGDELDELTIG
;
A
#
# COMPACT_ATOMS: atom_id res chain seq x y z
N MET A 1 -64.59 -16.26 13.70
CA MET A 1 -63.29 -16.54 14.31
C MET A 1 -62.22 -15.92 13.40
N ARG A 2 -61.78 -14.72 13.74
CA ARG A 2 -60.72 -14.02 13.00
C ARG A 2 -59.34 -14.45 13.53
N LYS A 3 -58.53 -15.08 12.69
CA LYS A 3 -57.10 -15.37 13.02
C LYS A 3 -56.30 -14.15 12.69
N LEU A 4 -55.71 -13.53 13.71
CA LEU A 4 -54.79 -12.43 13.63
C LEU A 4 -53.38 -13.03 13.30
N PHE A 5 -52.86 -12.70 12.12
CA PHE A 5 -51.46 -13.00 11.76
C PHE A 5 -50.58 -11.85 12.28
N PHE A 6 -49.74 -12.14 13.27
CA PHE A 6 -48.68 -11.27 13.68
C PHE A 6 -47.49 -11.44 12.69
N LEU A 7 -47.25 -10.44 11.91
CA LEU A 7 -46.04 -10.33 11.06
C LEU A 7 -44.93 -9.80 11.95
N LEU A 8 -44.00 -10.69 12.34
CA LEU A 8 -42.78 -10.29 13.06
C LEU A 8 -41.80 -9.76 12.04
N VAL A 9 -41.68 -8.43 11.91
CA VAL A 9 -40.63 -7.80 11.12
C VAL A 9 -39.34 -7.85 11.93
N LEU A 10 -38.45 -8.78 11.56
CA LEU A 10 -37.10 -8.86 12.09
C LEU A 10 -36.25 -7.77 11.43
N VAL A 11 -36.12 -6.62 12.10
CA VAL A 11 -35.18 -5.58 11.70
C VAL A 11 -33.79 -6.06 12.12
N CYS A 12 -33.05 -6.64 11.20
CA CYS A 12 -31.60 -6.84 11.39
C CYS A 12 -30.91 -5.47 11.34
N LEU A 13 -30.71 -4.90 12.51
CA LEU A 13 -29.74 -3.81 12.69
C LEU A 13 -28.37 -4.40 12.47
N TYR A 14 -27.80 -4.18 11.30
CA TYR A 14 -26.35 -4.33 11.12
C TYR A 14 -25.69 -3.24 11.97
N SER A 15 -25.33 -3.58 13.18
CA SER A 15 -24.35 -2.82 13.93
C SER A 15 -23.03 -2.99 13.20
N SER A 16 -22.66 -2.01 12.39
CA SER A 16 -21.27 -1.80 12.05
C SER A 16 -20.56 -1.59 13.39
N CYS A 17 -19.81 -2.59 13.84
CA CYS A 17 -18.81 -2.40 14.88
C CYS A 17 -17.68 -1.54 14.29
N SER A 18 -17.85 -0.23 14.32
CA SER A 18 -16.70 0.60 14.52
C SER A 18 -16.30 0.37 15.97
N LYS A 19 -15.37 -0.51 16.25
CA LYS A 19 -14.55 -0.37 17.44
C LYS A 19 -13.90 1.01 17.30
N LYS A 20 -14.38 1.97 18.06
CA LYS A 20 -13.51 3.04 18.52
C LYS A 20 -12.55 2.30 19.46
N ASP A 21 -11.42 1.91 18.95
CA ASP A 21 -10.28 1.64 19.78
C ASP A 21 -10.02 2.96 20.49
N ASN A 22 -10.25 2.99 21.79
CA ASN A 22 -9.61 3.96 22.64
C ASN A 22 -8.14 3.53 22.66
N ASP A 23 -7.43 3.81 21.57
CA ASP A 23 -6.00 3.91 21.62
C ASP A 23 -5.75 5.01 22.65
N GLU A 24 -5.32 4.63 23.84
CA GLU A 24 -4.43 5.48 24.60
C GLU A 24 -3.22 5.63 23.67
N VAL A 25 -3.30 6.63 22.79
CA VAL A 25 -2.14 7.23 22.18
C VAL A 25 -1.27 7.57 23.38
N ILE A 26 -0.23 6.77 23.62
CA ILE A 26 0.85 7.15 24.54
C ILE A 26 1.30 8.48 23.95
N SER A 27 0.80 9.56 24.54
CA SER A 27 1.19 10.89 24.12
C SER A 27 2.66 11.02 24.51
N ILE A 28 3.55 10.78 23.57
CA ILE A 28 4.99 11.09 23.69
C ILE A 28 5.16 12.58 24.02
N SER A 29 4.07 13.35 24.01
CA SER A 29 4.04 14.80 24.24
C SER A 29 4.43 15.25 25.66
N ASP A 30 4.33 14.38 26.68
CA ASP A 30 4.53 14.83 28.06
C ASP A 30 5.99 14.81 28.51
N ASP A 31 6.87 14.08 27.82
CA ASP A 31 8.31 13.99 28.10
C ASP A 31 9.20 14.77 27.11
N LEU A 32 8.60 15.43 26.11
CA LEU A 32 9.37 16.23 25.16
C LEU A 32 9.80 17.57 25.75
N PRO A 33 11.03 18.05 25.50
CA PRO A 33 11.49 19.37 25.91
C PRO A 33 10.50 20.46 25.49
N GLU A 34 10.31 21.50 26.34
CA GLU A 34 9.39 22.63 26.06
C GLU A 34 9.65 23.31 24.69
N THR A 35 10.89 23.24 24.20
CA THR A 35 11.28 23.75 22.87
C THR A 35 10.59 23.03 21.71
N ILE A 36 10.09 21.80 21.91
CA ILE A 36 9.41 21.02 20.88
C ILE A 36 7.90 21.32 20.85
N LYS A 37 7.35 21.86 21.96
CA LYS A 37 5.92 22.19 22.07
C LYS A 37 5.49 23.44 21.30
N ASN A 38 6.42 24.21 20.73
CA ASN A 38 6.18 25.46 20.01
C ASN A 38 6.66 25.40 18.56
N ILE A 39 6.65 24.22 17.92
CA ILE A 39 6.85 24.15 16.48
C ILE A 39 5.55 24.64 15.88
N ASP A 40 5.56 25.85 15.34
CA ASP A 40 4.50 26.37 14.50
C ASP A 40 4.27 25.36 13.38
N ASP A 41 3.00 24.96 13.17
CA ASP A 41 2.52 24.22 11.99
C ASP A 41 2.68 25.13 10.75
N ASP A 42 3.94 25.46 10.41
CA ASP A 42 4.24 26.20 9.22
C ASP A 42 4.13 25.24 8.04
N ASN A 43 3.29 25.59 7.10
CA ASN A 43 3.04 24.90 5.82
C ASN A 43 4.31 24.86 4.93
N ASN A 44 5.47 25.04 5.52
CA ASN A 44 6.75 25.16 4.85
C ASN A 44 7.49 23.81 4.85
N ILE A 45 8.17 23.55 3.73
CA ILE A 45 9.13 22.46 3.64
C ILE A 45 10.29 22.74 4.57
N GLU A 46 10.53 21.84 5.53
CA GLU A 46 11.64 21.91 6.44
C GLU A 46 12.89 21.28 5.80
N GLY A 47 14.03 21.96 5.93
CA GLY A 47 15.31 21.45 5.45
C GLY A 47 15.96 20.47 6.43
N LYS A 48 17.24 20.18 6.19
CA LYS A 48 18.03 19.21 6.95
C LYS A 48 18.13 19.52 8.44
N SER A 49 17.89 18.48 9.25
CA SER A 49 18.13 18.48 10.69
C SER A 49 19.10 17.36 11.08
N TYR A 50 20.19 17.71 11.79
CA TYR A 50 21.17 16.73 12.24
C TYR A 50 20.65 15.91 13.43
N CYS A 51 21.01 14.63 13.45
CA CYS A 51 20.73 13.76 14.59
C CYS A 51 21.67 14.07 15.77
N GLU A 52 21.22 14.92 16.68
CA GLU A 52 21.97 15.32 17.86
C GLU A 52 21.23 14.88 19.13
N ASN A 53 21.94 14.21 20.05
CA ASN A 53 21.38 13.72 21.30
C ASN A 53 20.13 12.81 21.13
N GLY A 54 20.03 12.10 20.01
CA GLY A 54 18.91 11.21 19.72
C GLY A 54 17.70 11.88 19.09
N ILE A 55 17.79 13.14 18.67
CA ILE A 55 16.70 13.92 18.07
C ILE A 55 17.21 14.59 16.77
N ALA A 56 16.46 14.48 15.69
CA ALA A 56 16.62 15.22 14.42
C ALA A 56 15.36 16.05 14.17
N GLY A 57 15.44 17.37 14.33
CA GLY A 57 14.24 18.22 14.36
C GLY A 57 13.34 17.86 15.55
N ILE A 58 12.17 17.30 15.28
CA ILE A 58 11.23 16.82 16.32
C ILE A 58 11.19 15.29 16.42
N TYR A 59 11.96 14.59 15.59
CA TYR A 59 11.88 13.13 15.47
C TYR A 59 13.00 12.44 16.23
N PRO A 60 12.70 11.34 16.96
CA PRO A 60 13.74 10.46 17.50
C PRO A 60 14.65 9.96 16.38
N CYS A 61 15.94 9.93 16.60
CA CYS A 61 16.90 9.43 15.63
C CYS A 61 17.99 8.57 16.29
N ASN A 62 18.59 7.68 15.50
CA ASN A 62 19.71 6.84 15.93
C ASN A 62 20.81 6.85 14.87
N GLY A 63 21.59 7.93 14.84
CA GLY A 63 22.74 8.10 13.96
C GLY A 63 22.39 8.47 12.50
N TYR A 64 21.14 8.83 12.20
CA TYR A 64 20.69 9.28 10.88
C TYR A 64 20.11 10.70 10.96
N ASP A 65 20.52 11.55 10.03
CA ASP A 65 19.97 12.89 9.87
C ASP A 65 18.61 12.84 9.17
N LEU A 66 17.70 13.75 9.51
CA LEU A 66 16.53 14.04 8.70
C LEU A 66 16.93 15.00 7.59
N LEU A 67 16.79 14.60 6.32
CA LEU A 67 17.23 15.43 5.20
C LEU A 67 16.22 16.53 4.86
N SER A 68 14.92 16.22 4.95
CA SER A 68 13.85 17.21 4.80
C SER A 68 12.52 16.62 5.29
N ARG A 69 11.55 17.50 5.49
CA ARG A 69 10.16 17.15 5.79
C ARG A 69 9.22 18.00 4.95
N ILE A 70 8.22 17.39 4.35
CA ILE A 70 7.08 18.06 3.72
C ILE A 70 5.85 17.76 4.56
N PRO A 71 5.24 18.75 5.22
CA PRO A 71 4.03 18.52 6.02
C PRO A 71 2.82 18.20 5.12
N LEU A 72 1.80 17.50 5.66
CA LEU A 72 0.59 17.11 4.92
C LEU A 72 -0.19 18.33 4.40
N GLU A 73 -0.16 19.43 5.14
CA GLU A 73 -0.79 20.71 4.78
C GLU A 73 -0.24 21.27 3.47
N HIS A 74 1.06 21.00 3.18
CA HIS A 74 1.68 21.40 1.92
C HIS A 74 1.07 20.69 0.71
N PHE A 75 0.58 19.47 0.92
CA PHE A 75 -0.14 18.70 -0.09
C PHE A 75 -1.64 19.01 -0.13
N GLU A 76 -2.14 19.88 0.75
CA GLU A 76 -3.58 20.13 0.93
C GLU A 76 -4.35 18.82 1.19
N SER A 77 -3.81 17.93 2.04
CA SER A 77 -4.35 16.62 2.38
C SER A 77 -4.36 16.40 3.88
N ASN A 78 -5.20 15.46 4.36
CA ASN A 78 -5.36 15.24 5.80
C ASN A 78 -4.59 14.01 6.29
N GLU A 79 -4.36 13.01 5.41
CA GLU A 79 -3.73 11.75 5.78
C GLU A 79 -2.76 11.31 4.67
N GLY A 80 -1.67 10.68 5.08
CA GLY A 80 -0.74 9.97 4.21
C GLY A 80 -0.77 8.49 4.52
N ASN A 81 -0.52 7.66 3.50
CA ASN A 81 -0.53 6.20 3.66
C ASN A 81 0.74 5.59 3.07
N ASP A 82 0.66 4.95 1.90
CA ASP A 82 1.79 4.28 1.27
C ASP A 82 2.71 5.25 0.51
N SER A 83 3.92 4.81 0.25
CA SER A 83 4.86 5.52 -0.59
C SER A 83 5.65 4.59 -1.50
N TRP A 84 6.00 5.06 -2.69
CA TRP A 84 6.87 4.35 -3.61
C TRP A 84 7.91 5.29 -4.24
N GLY A 85 8.95 4.72 -4.83
CA GLY A 85 10.01 5.46 -5.52
C GLY A 85 10.01 5.23 -7.02
N TRP A 86 10.46 6.22 -7.77
CA TRP A 86 10.79 6.07 -9.19
C TRP A 86 12.11 6.79 -9.50
N THR A 87 13.05 6.04 -10.08
CA THR A 87 14.28 6.62 -10.64
C THR A 87 14.13 6.70 -12.15
N ASP A 88 14.16 7.94 -12.68
CA ASP A 88 14.10 8.16 -14.11
C ASP A 88 15.40 7.67 -14.79
N SER A 89 15.32 6.61 -15.54
CA SER A 89 16.46 6.00 -16.23
C SER A 89 17.10 6.89 -17.30
N LEU A 90 16.40 7.94 -17.77
CA LEU A 90 16.92 8.84 -18.81
C LEU A 90 17.82 9.93 -18.24
N ASN A 91 17.59 10.40 -17.03
CA ASN A 91 18.30 11.54 -16.46
C ASN A 91 18.84 11.29 -15.04
N GLY A 92 18.55 10.14 -14.44
CA GLY A 92 18.98 9.75 -13.10
C GLY A 92 18.28 10.51 -11.96
N LYS A 93 17.20 11.22 -12.23
CA LYS A 93 16.40 11.88 -11.20
C LYS A 93 15.60 10.88 -10.41
N GLU A 94 15.40 11.23 -9.14
CA GLU A 94 14.67 10.41 -8.19
C GLU A 94 13.39 11.11 -7.73
N TYR A 95 12.31 10.36 -7.68
CA TYR A 95 10.99 10.85 -7.31
C TYR A 95 10.37 9.98 -6.24
N ALA A 96 9.75 10.62 -5.24
CA ALA A 96 8.86 9.97 -4.29
C ALA A 96 7.40 10.14 -4.76
N LEU A 97 6.66 9.05 -4.70
CA LEU A 97 5.22 8.99 -4.92
C LEU A 97 4.57 8.74 -3.57
N MET A 98 3.77 9.68 -3.09
CA MET A 98 3.13 9.61 -1.77
C MET A 98 1.63 9.42 -1.90
N GLY A 99 1.11 8.32 -1.37
CA GLY A 99 -0.33 8.07 -1.25
C GLY A 99 -0.93 8.99 -0.19
N LEU A 100 -1.97 9.72 -0.59
CA LEU A 100 -2.73 10.63 0.26
C LEU A 100 -4.20 10.20 0.28
N ASP A 101 -4.96 10.69 1.25
CA ASP A 101 -6.41 10.38 1.33
C ASP A 101 -7.18 10.82 0.09
N ASP A 102 -6.77 11.91 -0.56
CA ASP A 102 -7.44 12.52 -1.71
C ASP A 102 -6.72 12.28 -3.06
N GLY A 103 -5.56 11.61 -3.08
CA GLY A 103 -4.83 11.38 -4.32
C GLY A 103 -3.43 10.82 -4.12
N THR A 104 -2.56 11.04 -5.09
CA THR A 104 -1.14 10.69 -5.05
C THR A 104 -0.29 11.91 -5.37
N ALA A 105 0.58 12.30 -4.44
CA ALA A 105 1.53 13.39 -4.64
C ALA A 105 2.82 12.89 -5.30
N PHE A 106 3.43 13.75 -6.12
CA PHE A 106 4.72 13.51 -6.78
C PHE A 106 5.75 14.53 -6.32
N VAL A 107 6.90 14.07 -5.85
CA VAL A 107 7.95 14.91 -5.30
C VAL A 107 9.28 14.56 -5.97
N ASP A 108 9.96 15.52 -6.59
CA ASP A 108 11.36 15.36 -7.05
C ASP A 108 12.27 15.42 -5.80
N ILE A 109 12.88 14.30 -5.47
CA ILE A 109 13.79 14.12 -4.34
C ILE A 109 15.25 13.97 -4.79
N SER A 110 15.57 14.33 -6.02
CA SER A 110 16.95 14.28 -6.57
C SER A 110 17.94 15.09 -5.73
N ASN A 111 17.46 16.14 -5.07
CA ASN A 111 18.13 16.77 -3.94
C ASN A 111 17.28 16.58 -2.69
N PRO A 112 17.58 15.57 -1.84
CA PRO A 112 16.72 15.23 -0.72
C PRO A 112 16.72 16.26 0.41
N GLU A 113 17.65 17.22 0.42
CA GLU A 113 17.65 18.35 1.37
C GLU A 113 16.74 19.50 0.90
N ILE A 114 16.35 19.51 -0.39
CA ILE A 114 15.47 20.53 -0.99
C ILE A 114 14.51 19.80 -1.95
N PRO A 115 13.56 18.99 -1.43
CA PRO A 115 12.59 18.31 -2.26
C PRO A 115 11.67 19.30 -2.96
N LEU A 116 11.20 18.95 -4.16
CA LEU A 116 10.30 19.79 -4.93
C LEU A 116 8.98 19.06 -5.15
N TYR A 117 7.92 19.58 -4.57
CA TYR A 117 6.56 19.09 -4.85
C TYR A 117 6.16 19.49 -6.28
N LEU A 118 5.77 18.50 -7.08
CA LEU A 118 5.42 18.67 -8.49
C LEU A 118 3.91 18.71 -8.72
N GLY A 119 3.13 18.27 -7.74
CA GLY A 119 1.68 18.26 -7.82
C GLY A 119 1.05 16.91 -7.48
N LYS A 120 -0.25 16.81 -7.67
CA LYS A 120 -1.08 15.70 -7.23
C LYS A 120 -1.91 15.11 -8.37
N LEU A 121 -2.00 13.78 -8.43
CA LEU A 121 -3.01 13.05 -9.18
C LEU A 121 -4.20 12.79 -8.23
N PRO A 122 -5.36 13.41 -8.42
CA PRO A 122 -6.52 13.18 -7.57
C PRO A 122 -7.00 11.74 -7.58
N SER A 123 -7.65 11.32 -6.50
CA SER A 123 -8.34 10.03 -6.43
C SER A 123 -9.32 9.88 -7.59
N ALA A 124 -9.42 8.67 -8.17
CA ALA A 124 -10.35 8.41 -9.27
C ALA A 124 -11.84 8.60 -8.87
N THR A 125 -12.12 8.51 -7.57
CA THR A 125 -13.48 8.66 -7.02
C THR A 125 -13.46 9.53 -5.76
N VAL A 126 -13.84 8.99 -4.62
CA VAL A 126 -13.87 9.70 -3.34
C VAL A 126 -12.56 9.53 -2.57
N ASN A 127 -12.39 10.28 -1.50
CA ASN A 127 -11.25 10.14 -0.59
C ASN A 127 -11.28 8.79 0.11
N SER A 128 -10.09 8.28 0.43
CA SER A 128 -9.88 7.08 1.24
C SER A 128 -8.50 7.13 1.87
N SER A 129 -8.38 6.81 3.14
CA SER A 129 -7.10 6.72 3.86
C SER A 129 -6.19 5.63 3.30
N TRP A 130 -6.77 4.62 2.63
CA TRP A 130 -6.03 3.47 2.12
C TRP A 130 -5.79 3.59 0.61
N ARG A 131 -4.51 3.64 0.26
CA ARG A 131 -4.02 3.75 -1.12
C ARG A 131 -2.67 3.09 -1.22
N ASP A 132 -2.44 2.29 -2.27
CA ASP A 132 -1.15 1.65 -2.52
C ASP A 132 -0.65 1.96 -3.94
N ILE A 133 0.67 2.06 -4.06
CA ILE A 133 1.34 2.53 -5.27
C ILE A 133 2.51 1.61 -5.58
N LYS A 134 2.61 1.17 -6.84
CA LYS A 134 3.80 0.51 -7.37
C LYS A 134 4.16 1.10 -8.72
N VAL A 135 5.40 0.91 -9.13
CA VAL A 135 5.92 1.40 -10.41
C VAL A 135 6.35 0.22 -11.28
N PHE A 136 6.03 0.29 -12.56
CA PHE A 136 6.55 -0.60 -13.58
C PHE A 136 6.97 0.21 -14.80
N LYS A 137 8.22 0.10 -15.21
CA LYS A 137 8.82 0.99 -16.22
C LYS A 137 8.68 2.45 -15.80
N ASP A 138 8.17 3.30 -16.67
CA ASP A 138 7.91 4.71 -16.42
C ASP A 138 6.44 4.98 -16.06
N TYR A 139 5.73 4.04 -15.42
CA TYR A 139 4.32 4.18 -15.07
C TYR A 139 4.07 3.83 -13.62
N ALA A 140 3.31 4.69 -12.93
CA ALA A 140 2.74 4.40 -11.63
C ALA A 140 1.41 3.66 -11.79
N PHE A 141 1.19 2.65 -10.97
CA PHE A 141 -0.02 1.85 -10.84
C PHE A 141 -0.55 2.06 -9.43
N ILE A 142 -1.75 2.60 -9.30
CA ILE A 142 -2.30 3.10 -8.05
C ILE A 142 -3.66 2.47 -7.82
N VAL A 143 -3.84 1.85 -6.67
CA VAL A 143 -5.14 1.33 -6.18
C VAL A 143 -5.58 2.08 -4.93
N SER A 144 -6.85 1.95 -4.56
CA SER A 144 -7.39 2.51 -3.32
C SER A 144 -8.62 1.74 -2.86
N GLU A 145 -8.91 1.79 -1.57
CA GLU A 145 -10.16 1.28 -1.02
C GLU A 145 -11.37 2.16 -1.30
N ALA A 146 -11.17 3.34 -1.90
CA ALA A 146 -12.27 4.19 -2.34
C ALA A 146 -13.23 3.43 -3.28
N PRO A 147 -14.54 3.42 -3.02
CA PRO A 147 -15.49 2.68 -3.83
C PRO A 147 -15.42 3.05 -5.31
N GLY A 148 -15.20 2.06 -6.17
CA GLY A 148 -15.14 2.24 -7.62
C GLY A 148 -13.84 2.88 -8.14
N HIS A 149 -12.80 2.99 -7.31
CA HIS A 149 -11.52 3.59 -7.70
C HIS A 149 -10.84 2.83 -8.85
N GLY A 150 -10.80 1.50 -8.76
CA GLY A 150 -10.09 0.68 -9.74
C GLY A 150 -8.57 0.84 -9.68
N LEU A 151 -7.94 0.70 -10.84
CA LEU A 151 -6.51 0.90 -11.04
C LEU A 151 -6.29 2.17 -11.87
N GLN A 152 -5.72 3.23 -11.25
CA GLN A 152 -5.21 4.37 -11.99
C GLN A 152 -3.81 4.03 -12.53
N VAL A 153 -3.55 4.40 -13.79
CA VAL A 153 -2.21 4.36 -14.37
C VAL A 153 -1.80 5.78 -14.75
N PHE A 154 -0.58 6.15 -14.37
CA PHE A 154 -0.03 7.48 -14.64
C PHE A 154 1.35 7.37 -15.27
N ASP A 155 1.55 8.06 -16.40
CA ASP A 155 2.83 8.16 -17.10
C ASP A 155 3.76 9.12 -16.35
N LEU A 156 4.74 8.58 -15.63
CA LEU A 156 5.73 9.32 -14.85
C LEU A 156 6.64 10.20 -15.69
N SER A 157 6.74 9.96 -17.00
CA SER A 157 7.51 10.80 -17.89
C SER A 157 7.00 12.24 -17.95
N LYS A 158 5.74 12.47 -17.59
CA LYS A 158 5.15 13.82 -17.46
C LYS A 158 5.86 14.65 -16.40
N LEU A 159 6.46 14.02 -15.38
CA LEU A 159 7.20 14.70 -14.31
C LEU A 159 8.53 15.29 -14.80
N ARG A 160 9.00 14.90 -15.99
CA ARG A 160 10.28 15.39 -16.56
C ARG A 160 10.25 16.86 -16.98
N SER A 161 9.09 17.34 -17.40
CA SER A 161 8.97 18.63 -18.10
C SER A 161 8.58 19.79 -17.20
N ASP A 162 7.88 19.54 -16.11
CA ASP A 162 7.34 20.59 -15.25
C ASP A 162 8.05 20.67 -13.90
N LYS A 163 8.37 21.92 -13.51
CA LYS A 163 8.88 22.26 -12.19
C LYS A 163 7.87 23.06 -11.37
N THR A 164 6.66 23.16 -11.87
CA THR A 164 5.56 23.88 -11.21
C THR A 164 4.55 22.89 -10.73
N GLU A 165 4.05 23.10 -9.53
CA GLU A 165 2.95 22.34 -8.96
C GLU A 165 1.73 22.35 -9.86
N GLN A 166 1.11 21.18 -10.07
CA GLN A 166 -0.05 21.03 -10.93
C GLN A 166 -0.98 19.88 -10.48
N ILE A 167 -2.20 19.92 -10.95
CA ILE A 167 -3.13 18.79 -10.83
C ILE A 167 -3.00 17.93 -12.08
N PHE A 168 -2.62 16.68 -11.88
CA PHE A 168 -2.46 15.69 -12.94
C PHE A 168 -3.76 14.97 -13.27
N GLU A 169 -3.78 14.33 -14.43
CA GLU A 169 -4.84 13.42 -14.84
C GLU A 169 -4.25 12.03 -15.13
N SER A 170 -4.96 10.98 -14.72
CA SER A 170 -4.57 9.60 -15.02
C SER A 170 -4.64 9.31 -16.52
N ASP A 171 -3.69 8.51 -17.02
CA ASP A 171 -3.69 8.09 -18.43
C ASP A 171 -4.71 6.98 -18.68
N VAL A 172 -4.93 6.12 -17.67
CA VAL A 172 -5.90 5.02 -17.72
C VAL A 172 -6.54 4.83 -16.35
N ASN A 173 -7.82 4.47 -16.36
CA ASN A 173 -8.55 3.94 -15.21
C ASN A 173 -9.18 2.60 -15.57
N LEU A 174 -8.63 1.49 -15.05
CA LEU A 174 -9.23 0.16 -15.17
C LEU A 174 -10.17 -0.08 -13.97
N ASN A 175 -11.48 0.08 -14.18
CA ASN A 175 -12.48 -0.01 -13.12
C ASN A 175 -13.19 -1.39 -13.07
N ALA A 176 -12.49 -2.48 -13.40
CA ALA A 176 -13.11 -3.80 -13.52
C ALA A 176 -13.27 -4.57 -12.20
N PHE A 177 -12.60 -4.16 -11.12
CA PHE A 177 -12.62 -4.83 -9.81
C PHE A 177 -13.14 -3.97 -8.66
N GLY A 178 -13.49 -2.69 -8.92
CA GLY A 178 -14.05 -1.77 -7.95
C GLY A 178 -12.98 -1.07 -7.11
N ASN A 179 -12.75 -1.53 -5.89
CA ASN A 179 -11.73 -1.04 -4.99
C ASN A 179 -10.74 -2.15 -4.63
N ALA A 180 -9.59 -1.77 -4.11
CA ALA A 180 -8.58 -2.71 -3.63
C ALA A 180 -7.76 -2.10 -2.50
N HIS A 181 -7.19 -2.98 -1.66
CA HIS A 181 -6.36 -2.58 -0.54
C HIS A 181 -4.91 -2.34 -0.99
N ASN A 182 -4.33 -3.32 -1.70
CA ASN A 182 -2.91 -3.34 -2.02
C ASN A 182 -2.65 -3.76 -3.48
N ILE A 183 -1.44 -3.52 -3.98
CA ILE A 183 -0.98 -3.96 -5.30
C ILE A 183 0.49 -4.41 -5.24
N ALA A 184 0.77 -5.62 -5.70
CA ALA A 184 2.13 -6.09 -5.95
C ALA A 184 2.41 -6.13 -7.45
N ILE A 185 3.66 -5.94 -7.85
CA ILE A 185 4.09 -6.05 -9.25
C ILE A 185 5.31 -6.97 -9.34
N ASN A 186 5.28 -7.91 -10.27
CA ASN A 186 6.47 -8.62 -10.70
C ASN A 186 6.99 -7.98 -11.99
N GLU A 187 8.06 -7.22 -11.88
CA GLU A 187 8.64 -6.49 -13.01
C GLU A 187 9.22 -7.42 -14.08
N ASP A 188 9.71 -8.62 -13.70
CA ASP A 188 10.26 -9.60 -14.63
C ASP A 188 9.21 -10.11 -15.63
N SER A 189 7.98 -10.28 -15.17
CA SER A 189 6.88 -10.82 -15.96
C SER A 189 5.94 -9.76 -16.54
N GLY A 190 5.93 -8.56 -15.96
CA GLY A 190 5.02 -7.47 -16.33
C GLY A 190 3.56 -7.77 -15.94
N PHE A 191 3.37 -8.37 -14.76
CA PHE A 191 2.05 -8.57 -14.17
C PHE A 191 1.92 -7.82 -12.84
N ALA A 192 0.75 -7.20 -12.66
CA ALA A 192 0.30 -6.67 -11.39
C ALA A 192 -0.69 -7.63 -10.72
N TYR A 193 -0.66 -7.65 -9.39
CA TYR A 193 -1.48 -8.47 -8.52
C TYR A 193 -2.22 -7.53 -7.58
N VAL A 194 -3.50 -7.29 -7.86
CA VAL A 194 -4.35 -6.43 -7.04
C VAL A 194 -4.95 -7.27 -5.93
N LEU A 195 -4.83 -6.81 -4.69
CA LEU A 195 -5.12 -7.53 -3.46
C LEU A 195 -6.27 -6.87 -2.71
N GLY A 196 -7.03 -7.66 -1.96
CA GLY A 196 -8.12 -7.17 -1.14
C GLY A 196 -9.30 -6.58 -1.90
N SER A 197 -9.47 -6.92 -3.19
CA SER A 197 -10.66 -6.53 -3.95
C SER A 197 -11.82 -7.50 -3.69
N LYS A 198 -13.04 -7.14 -4.14
CA LYS A 198 -14.19 -8.06 -4.04
C LYS A 198 -14.17 -9.19 -5.08
N LEU A 199 -13.34 -9.07 -6.11
CA LEU A 199 -13.15 -10.17 -7.05
C LEU A 199 -12.34 -11.27 -6.38
N PHE A 200 -12.59 -12.53 -6.77
CA PHE A 200 -11.92 -13.70 -6.24
C PHE A 200 -11.96 -13.80 -4.69
N ASP A 201 -13.08 -13.34 -4.09
CA ASP A 201 -13.35 -13.41 -2.63
C ASP A 201 -12.26 -12.73 -1.77
N GLY A 202 -11.67 -11.66 -2.26
CA GLY A 202 -10.57 -10.93 -1.60
C GLY A 202 -9.17 -11.44 -1.94
N GLY A 203 -9.06 -12.52 -2.71
CA GLY A 203 -7.78 -13.04 -3.21
C GLY A 203 -7.20 -12.19 -4.37
N PRO A 204 -5.98 -12.52 -4.81
CA PRO A 204 -5.28 -11.73 -5.81
C PRO A 204 -5.95 -11.77 -7.19
N VAL A 205 -6.10 -10.59 -7.79
CA VAL A 205 -6.52 -10.38 -9.19
C VAL A 205 -5.28 -10.17 -10.04
N PHE A 206 -5.10 -10.93 -11.10
CA PHE A 206 -3.93 -10.86 -11.99
C PHE A 206 -4.21 -9.95 -13.17
N ILE A 207 -3.37 -8.94 -13.38
CA ILE A 207 -3.50 -7.95 -14.45
C ILE A 207 -2.25 -7.95 -15.31
N ASP A 208 -2.41 -8.11 -16.61
CA ASP A 208 -1.31 -7.92 -17.58
C ASP A 208 -1.08 -6.41 -17.75
N ILE A 209 0.13 -5.97 -17.43
CA ILE A 209 0.59 -4.57 -17.51
C ILE A 209 1.77 -4.42 -18.47
N ASN A 210 2.09 -5.42 -19.29
CA ASN A 210 3.18 -5.34 -20.28
C ASN A 210 2.99 -4.17 -21.24
N SER A 211 1.75 -3.83 -21.55
CA SER A 211 1.34 -2.57 -22.18
C SER A 211 0.66 -1.67 -21.15
N PRO A 212 1.41 -0.80 -20.45
CA PRO A 212 0.91 -0.05 -19.28
C PRO A 212 -0.37 0.75 -19.53
N LEU A 213 -0.55 1.27 -20.74
CA LEU A 213 -1.74 2.02 -21.11
C LEU A 213 -2.94 1.16 -21.55
N ASN A 214 -2.78 -0.15 -21.57
CA ASN A 214 -3.84 -1.11 -21.91
C ASN A 214 -3.84 -2.29 -20.92
N PRO A 215 -3.95 -2.04 -19.59
CA PRO A 215 -3.98 -3.11 -18.61
C PRO A 215 -5.28 -3.90 -18.72
N TYR A 216 -5.24 -5.21 -18.49
CA TYR A 216 -6.45 -6.05 -18.49
C TYR A 216 -6.30 -7.26 -17.55
N ILE A 217 -7.43 -7.68 -16.97
CA ILE A 217 -7.48 -8.84 -16.06
C ILE A 217 -7.29 -10.12 -16.89
N VAL A 218 -6.36 -10.98 -16.46
CA VAL A 218 -6.07 -12.28 -17.09
C VAL A 218 -6.52 -13.46 -16.26
N GLY A 219 -6.74 -13.25 -14.96
CA GLY A 219 -7.14 -14.28 -14.01
C GLY A 219 -7.14 -13.78 -12.58
N GLY A 220 -7.11 -14.70 -11.65
CA GLY A 220 -7.03 -14.45 -10.22
C GLY A 220 -7.10 -15.76 -9.45
N TYR A 221 -7.00 -15.69 -8.14
CA TYR A 221 -7.08 -16.86 -7.27
C TYR A 221 -8.01 -16.59 -6.10
N SER A 222 -9.03 -17.43 -5.92
CA SER A 222 -9.93 -17.39 -4.78
C SER A 222 -9.48 -18.44 -3.76
N PHE A 223 -9.12 -17.97 -2.59
CA PHE A 223 -8.86 -18.81 -1.43
C PHE A 223 -9.76 -18.29 -0.30
N SER A 224 -10.15 -19.13 0.63
CA SER A 224 -11.16 -18.79 1.66
C SER A 224 -10.73 -17.70 2.65
N SER A 225 -9.92 -16.75 2.22
CA SER A 225 -9.38 -15.66 3.02
C SER A 225 -8.99 -14.46 2.17
N TYR A 226 -9.08 -13.29 2.75
CA TYR A 226 -8.64 -12.03 2.17
C TYR A 226 -7.10 -11.99 2.13
N THR A 227 -6.53 -11.68 0.96
CA THR A 227 -5.09 -11.43 0.82
C THR A 227 -4.84 -9.94 1.04
N HIS A 228 -4.19 -9.61 2.17
CA HIS A 228 -3.91 -8.24 2.56
C HIS A 228 -2.75 -7.66 1.75
N ASP A 229 -1.63 -8.36 1.72
CA ASP A 229 -0.43 -8.00 0.99
C ASP A 229 0.22 -9.23 0.34
N ALA A 230 1.10 -9.01 -0.64
CA ALA A 230 1.87 -10.08 -1.26
C ALA A 230 3.19 -9.60 -1.86
N GLN A 231 4.17 -10.49 -1.87
CA GLN A 231 5.33 -10.39 -2.73
C GLN A 231 5.25 -11.42 -3.85
N VAL A 232 5.54 -11.01 -5.07
CA VAL A 232 5.57 -11.92 -6.24
C VAL A 232 6.94 -11.86 -6.90
N VAL A 233 7.57 -13.02 -7.06
CA VAL A 233 8.93 -13.12 -7.57
C VAL A 233 9.08 -14.22 -8.62
N LYS A 234 10.04 -14.07 -9.50
CA LYS A 234 10.61 -15.18 -10.24
C LYS A 234 11.51 -15.96 -9.28
N TYR A 235 11.02 -17.10 -8.80
CA TYR A 235 11.66 -17.82 -7.71
C TYR A 235 13.02 -18.40 -8.12
N ASN A 236 14.05 -18.09 -7.33
CA ASN A 236 15.41 -18.60 -7.51
C ASN A 236 16.00 -19.17 -6.22
N GLY A 237 15.15 -19.63 -5.31
CA GLY A 237 15.53 -20.22 -4.03
C GLY A 237 15.97 -21.68 -4.11
N PRO A 238 16.14 -22.33 -2.96
CA PRO A 238 16.69 -23.67 -2.86
C PRO A 238 15.77 -24.79 -3.36
N ASP A 239 14.46 -24.57 -3.45
CA ASP A 239 13.54 -25.59 -3.94
C ASP A 239 13.52 -25.64 -5.48
N ILE A 240 14.29 -26.58 -6.01
CA ILE A 240 14.47 -26.73 -7.45
C ILE A 240 13.18 -27.03 -8.25
N ARG A 241 12.11 -27.49 -7.58
CA ARG A 241 10.80 -27.77 -8.22
C ARG A 241 10.13 -26.48 -8.73
N PHE A 242 10.43 -25.36 -8.08
CA PHE A 242 9.83 -24.06 -8.35
C PHE A 242 10.81 -23.05 -8.96
N LYS A 243 12.05 -23.49 -9.25
CA LYS A 243 13.04 -22.62 -9.86
C LYS A 243 12.53 -22.02 -11.16
N GLU A 244 12.76 -20.73 -11.36
CA GLU A 244 12.32 -19.93 -12.51
C GLU A 244 10.78 -19.78 -12.65
N LYS A 245 9.99 -20.36 -11.76
CA LYS A 245 8.55 -20.14 -11.70
C LYS A 245 8.21 -18.81 -11.07
N GLU A 246 7.06 -18.28 -11.39
CA GLU A 246 6.53 -17.08 -10.75
C GLU A 246 5.70 -17.49 -9.53
N ILE A 247 6.19 -17.10 -8.35
CA ILE A 247 5.62 -17.51 -7.07
C ILE A 247 5.12 -16.28 -6.32
N LEU A 248 3.88 -16.35 -5.87
CA LEU A 248 3.26 -15.36 -4.99
C LEU A 248 3.30 -15.87 -3.54
N PHE A 249 3.79 -15.02 -2.66
CA PHE A 249 3.73 -15.19 -1.21
C PHE A 249 2.73 -14.18 -0.67
N GLY A 250 1.55 -14.64 -0.27
CA GLY A 250 0.44 -13.80 0.15
C GLY A 250 0.22 -13.86 1.64
N SER A 251 0.06 -12.69 2.26
CA SER A 251 -0.33 -12.52 3.66
C SER A 251 -1.85 -12.48 3.76
N ASN A 252 -2.45 -13.56 4.29
CA ASN A 252 -3.90 -13.72 4.32
C ASN A 252 -4.45 -13.56 5.73
N SER A 253 -5.54 -12.81 5.87
CA SER A 253 -6.31 -12.66 7.11
C SER A 253 -7.76 -12.28 6.81
N ILE A 254 -8.69 -12.60 7.70
CA ILE A 254 -10.05 -12.06 7.70
C ILE A 254 -10.32 -11.47 9.09
N GLY A 255 -10.10 -10.15 9.24
CA GLY A 255 -10.38 -9.46 10.51
C GLY A 255 -9.67 -10.09 11.72
N GLY A 256 -8.45 -10.62 11.53
CA GLY A 256 -7.70 -11.35 12.54
C GLY A 256 -8.03 -12.85 12.64
N GLU A 257 -8.89 -13.36 11.79
CA GLU A 257 -9.18 -14.79 11.66
C GLU A 257 -8.54 -15.36 10.37
N ASN A 258 -8.29 -16.68 10.33
CA ASN A 258 -7.64 -17.37 9.21
C ASN A 258 -6.30 -16.75 8.80
N ASN A 259 -5.50 -16.37 9.80
CA ASN A 259 -4.18 -15.80 9.62
C ASN A 259 -3.21 -16.84 9.09
N GLN A 260 -2.71 -16.62 7.88
CA GLN A 260 -1.81 -17.58 7.22
C GLN A 260 -1.01 -16.93 6.09
N ILE A 261 0.13 -17.50 5.79
CA ILE A 261 0.83 -17.26 4.54
C ILE A 261 0.35 -18.28 3.51
N ILE A 262 -0.06 -17.81 2.34
CA ILE A 262 -0.30 -18.66 1.18
C ILE A 262 0.85 -18.56 0.19
N ILE A 263 1.22 -19.67 -0.42
CA ILE A 263 2.24 -19.71 -1.46
C ILE A 263 1.59 -20.29 -2.72
N LEU A 264 1.55 -19.50 -3.79
CA LEU A 264 0.92 -19.87 -5.05
C LEU A 264 1.95 -19.92 -6.17
N ASP A 265 1.87 -20.94 -7.01
CA ASP A 265 2.46 -20.92 -8.35
C ASP A 265 1.50 -20.17 -9.29
N VAL A 266 1.90 -18.97 -9.71
CA VAL A 266 1.13 -18.09 -10.58
C VAL A 266 1.76 -17.97 -11.98
N THR A 267 2.61 -18.92 -12.35
CA THR A 267 3.26 -18.96 -13.66
C THR A 267 2.24 -19.02 -14.79
N ASP A 268 1.23 -19.89 -14.65
CA ASP A 268 0.05 -19.86 -15.52
C ASP A 268 -1.07 -19.02 -14.84
N LYS A 269 -1.30 -17.82 -15.35
CA LYS A 269 -2.28 -16.89 -14.80
C LYS A 269 -3.73 -17.40 -14.88
N LYS A 270 -3.99 -18.38 -15.73
CA LYS A 270 -5.33 -18.97 -15.89
C LYS A 270 -5.56 -20.18 -14.98
N ASN A 271 -4.47 -20.83 -14.56
CA ASN A 271 -4.50 -22.02 -13.73
C ASN A 271 -3.49 -21.89 -12.59
N PRO A 272 -3.68 -20.92 -11.66
CA PRO A 272 -2.81 -20.79 -10.51
C PRO A 272 -2.96 -22.00 -9.56
N GLU A 273 -1.85 -22.44 -8.98
CA GLU A 273 -1.82 -23.63 -8.10
C GLU A 273 -1.39 -23.27 -6.68
N LEU A 274 -2.12 -23.73 -5.68
CA LEU A 274 -1.71 -23.62 -4.28
C LEU A 274 -0.55 -24.58 -4.01
N ILE A 275 0.60 -24.04 -3.64
CA ILE A 275 1.77 -24.83 -3.21
C ILE A 275 1.66 -25.17 -1.73
N SER A 276 1.35 -24.17 -0.90
CA SER A 276 1.29 -24.29 0.55
C SER A 276 0.43 -23.22 1.19
N SER A 277 -0.11 -23.55 2.36
CA SER A 277 -0.74 -22.63 3.28
C SER A 277 -0.16 -22.88 4.67
N ILE A 278 0.32 -21.84 5.33
CA ILE A 278 1.10 -21.93 6.57
C ILE A 278 0.44 -21.04 7.63
N GLU A 279 -0.10 -21.67 8.66
CA GLU A 279 -0.54 -21.01 9.89
C GLU A 279 0.63 -20.90 10.86
N TYR A 280 0.60 -19.95 11.78
CA TYR A 280 1.61 -19.76 12.81
C TYR A 280 0.97 -19.48 14.17
N SER A 281 1.73 -19.71 15.24
CA SER A 281 1.24 -19.52 16.61
C SER A 281 1.15 -18.05 16.97
N ASN A 282 0.14 -17.68 17.78
CA ASN A 282 -0.11 -16.32 18.25
C ASN A 282 -0.38 -15.31 17.12
N ALA A 283 -0.92 -15.78 16.00
CA ALA A 283 -1.27 -14.91 14.89
C ALA A 283 -2.37 -13.92 15.31
N GLY A 284 -2.08 -12.63 15.18
CA GLY A 284 -3.03 -11.55 15.37
C GLY A 284 -3.65 -11.10 14.05
N TYR A 285 -2.80 -10.65 13.12
CA TYR A 285 -3.19 -10.28 11.76
C TYR A 285 -2.01 -10.45 10.80
N THR A 286 -2.09 -11.43 9.90
CA THR A 286 -1.05 -11.65 8.87
C THR A 286 -1.01 -10.47 7.92
N HIS A 287 -0.03 -9.59 8.06
CA HIS A 287 -0.04 -8.27 7.47
C HIS A 287 0.76 -8.21 6.17
N GLN A 288 2.06 -8.37 6.26
CA GLN A 288 2.97 -8.26 5.13
C GLN A 288 4.17 -9.19 5.30
N GLY A 289 4.97 -9.31 4.26
CA GLY A 289 6.21 -10.06 4.36
C GLY A 289 7.11 -9.91 3.16
N TRP A 290 8.38 -10.31 3.33
CA TRP A 290 9.38 -10.20 2.30
C TRP A 290 10.36 -11.37 2.30
N LEU A 291 10.76 -11.84 1.12
CA LEU A 291 11.78 -12.87 0.97
C LEU A 291 13.19 -12.31 1.19
N SER A 292 14.07 -13.14 1.74
CA SER A 292 15.51 -12.89 1.64
C SER A 292 15.97 -12.91 0.18
N ASP A 293 17.09 -12.25 -0.13
CA ASP A 293 17.63 -12.16 -1.50
C ASP A 293 17.93 -13.53 -2.13
N ASP A 294 18.22 -14.53 -1.31
CA ASP A 294 18.45 -15.93 -1.76
C ASP A 294 17.13 -16.74 -1.83
N HIS A 295 15.98 -16.12 -1.62
CA HIS A 295 14.63 -16.70 -1.58
C HIS A 295 14.49 -17.92 -0.64
N LYS A 296 15.31 -17.97 0.42
CA LYS A 296 15.33 -19.08 1.36
C LYS A 296 14.42 -18.87 2.56
N TYR A 297 14.28 -17.63 2.99
CA TYR A 297 13.50 -17.23 4.15
C TYR A 297 12.48 -16.19 3.75
N PHE A 298 11.25 -16.32 4.27
CA PHE A 298 10.22 -15.29 4.19
C PHE A 298 10.06 -14.67 5.57
N PHE A 299 10.26 -13.36 5.66
CA PHE A 299 10.08 -12.60 6.87
C PHE A 299 8.64 -12.09 6.90
N LEU A 300 7.90 -12.51 7.91
CA LEU A 300 6.51 -12.14 8.10
C LEU A 300 6.39 -11.04 9.16
N GLY A 301 5.58 -10.01 8.88
CA GLY A 301 5.06 -9.07 9.84
C GLY A 301 3.61 -9.40 10.20
N ASP A 302 3.29 -9.38 11.49
CA ASP A 302 1.93 -9.48 12.02
C ASP A 302 1.56 -8.12 12.62
N GLU A 303 0.49 -7.50 12.14
CA GLU A 303 0.14 -6.12 12.50
C GLU A 303 -0.21 -5.96 13.99
N LEU A 304 -0.74 -7.00 14.63
CA LEU A 304 -1.19 -6.93 16.02
C LEU A 304 -0.13 -7.39 17.04
N ASP A 305 0.97 -8.02 16.61
CA ASP A 305 2.07 -8.41 17.50
C ASP A 305 2.75 -7.18 18.12
N GLU A 306 2.83 -6.08 17.40
CA GLU A 306 3.49 -4.85 17.83
C GLU A 306 2.79 -4.18 19.02
N LEU A 307 1.51 -4.46 19.21
CA LEU A 307 0.69 -3.90 20.27
C LEU A 307 0.84 -4.62 21.62
N THR A 308 1.55 -5.74 21.67
CA THR A 308 1.64 -6.61 22.87
C THR A 308 3.00 -6.61 23.55
N ILE A 309 3.98 -5.86 23.05
CA ILE A 309 5.28 -5.71 23.71
C ILE A 309 5.12 -4.63 24.79
N GLY A 310 4.69 -5.08 25.98
CA GLY A 310 4.73 -4.31 27.21
C GLY A 310 6.10 -4.38 27.87
#